data_1e377d1d7034a6e75f053749ba502971
#
_entry.id   1e377d1d7034a6e75f053749ba502971
#
_cell.length_a   1.000
_cell.length_b   1.000
_cell.length_c   1.000
_cell.angle_alpha   90.00
_cell.angle_beta   90.00
_cell.angle_gamma   90.00
#
_symmetry.space_group_name_H-M   'P 1'
#
loop_
_entity.id
_entity.type
_entity.pdbx_description
1 polymer ?
#
loop_
_entity_poly.entity_id
_entity_poly.type
_entity_poly.pdbx_seq_one_letter_code
_entity_poly.pdbx_strand_id
1 'polypeptide(L)'
;MGIETVYQDLALADDLSVGANIFLGREPVRRLFGVLPIIDNGRIRRETQALLARIESRIPPSARTVSRLSGGQRQAVSIARALYWQAKVVIMDEPTAALAAMEREHVIQLARRLASEGAGVIYIGHNLIEILEVADRVAVMYRGRIVHVTQASDSHQEELIKYMTGFNSAAA
;
A
#
# COMPACT_ATOMS: atom_id res chain seq x y z
N MET A 1 9.27 6.83 -13.57
CA MET A 1 8.87 7.54 -12.33
C MET A 1 8.79 6.50 -11.24
N GLY A 2 9.20 6.79 -10.01
CA GLY A 2 9.20 5.80 -8.92
C GLY A 2 8.08 6.04 -7.92
N ILE A 3 6.87 6.35 -8.37
CA ILE A 3 5.70 6.57 -7.52
C ILE A 3 4.68 5.48 -7.83
N GLU A 4 4.23 4.78 -6.80
CA GLU A 4 3.17 3.78 -6.87
C GLU A 4 2.06 4.12 -5.91
N THR A 5 0.81 3.81 -6.29
CA THR A 5 -0.36 4.07 -5.45
C THR A 5 -1.06 2.77 -5.11
N VAL A 6 -1.30 2.57 -3.83
CA VAL A 6 -2.19 1.55 -3.29
C VAL A 6 -3.54 2.23 -3.07
N TYR A 7 -4.46 2.01 -3.98
CA TYR A 7 -5.79 2.62 -3.96
C TYR A 7 -6.71 1.94 -2.95
N GLN A 8 -7.73 2.64 -2.49
CA GLN A 8 -8.77 2.12 -1.59
C GLN A 8 -9.49 0.90 -2.18
N ASP A 9 -9.75 0.88 -3.48
CA ASP A 9 -10.33 -0.23 -4.22
C ASP A 9 -9.30 -1.29 -4.66
N LEU A 10 -8.01 -1.11 -4.28
CA LEU A 10 -6.85 -1.95 -4.55
C LEU A 10 -6.48 -2.08 -6.03
N ALA A 11 -7.34 -1.69 -6.97
CA ALA A 11 -7.14 -1.81 -8.42
C ALA A 11 -6.57 -3.20 -8.84
N LEU A 12 -7.17 -4.27 -8.32
CA LEU A 12 -6.82 -5.66 -8.62
C LEU A 12 -7.82 -6.28 -9.58
N ALA A 13 -7.31 -7.08 -10.51
CA ALA A 13 -8.12 -7.88 -11.41
C ALA A 13 -8.52 -9.19 -10.71
N ASP A 14 -9.78 -9.31 -10.32
CA ASP A 14 -10.31 -10.40 -9.49
C ASP A 14 -10.13 -11.80 -10.11
N ASP A 15 -10.26 -11.90 -11.43
CA ASP A 15 -10.15 -13.15 -12.18
C ASP A 15 -8.70 -13.59 -12.44
N LEU A 16 -7.74 -12.70 -12.20
CA LEU A 16 -6.33 -13.02 -12.39
C LEU A 16 -5.71 -13.61 -11.12
N SER A 17 -4.62 -14.36 -11.33
CA SER A 17 -3.83 -14.89 -10.22
C SER A 17 -3.11 -13.78 -9.46
N VAL A 18 -2.68 -14.09 -8.21
CA VAL A 18 -1.85 -13.20 -7.40
C VAL A 18 -0.61 -12.73 -8.17
N GLY A 19 0.12 -13.66 -8.78
CA GLY A 19 1.30 -13.32 -9.58
C GLY A 19 0.97 -12.43 -10.76
N ALA A 20 -0.11 -12.72 -11.50
CA ALA A 20 -0.51 -11.89 -12.64
C ALA A 20 -0.87 -10.46 -12.21
N ASN A 21 -1.50 -10.29 -11.04
CA ASN A 21 -1.80 -8.96 -10.49
C ASN A 21 -0.53 -8.16 -10.08
N ILE A 22 0.44 -8.83 -9.47
CA ILE A 22 1.71 -8.18 -9.06
C ILE A 22 2.49 -7.68 -10.29
N PHE A 23 2.51 -8.46 -11.36
CA PHE A 23 3.30 -8.18 -12.55
C PHE A 23 2.52 -7.48 -13.67
N LEU A 24 1.25 -7.16 -13.46
CA LEU A 24 0.36 -6.60 -14.48
C LEU A 24 0.98 -5.35 -15.15
N GLY A 25 1.13 -5.41 -16.47
CA GLY A 25 1.73 -4.35 -17.27
C GLY A 25 3.27 -4.32 -17.28
N ARG A 26 3.93 -5.21 -16.54
CA ARG A 26 5.40 -5.39 -16.51
C ARG A 26 5.76 -6.87 -16.35
N GLU A 27 5.07 -7.72 -17.07
CA GLU A 27 5.24 -9.17 -17.01
C GLU A 27 6.66 -9.55 -17.45
N PRO A 28 7.38 -10.36 -16.64
CA PRO A 28 8.65 -10.91 -17.06
C PRO A 28 8.48 -11.75 -18.32
N VAL A 29 9.30 -11.50 -19.32
CA VAL A 29 9.30 -12.24 -20.58
C VAL A 29 10.56 -13.07 -20.74
N ARG A 30 10.43 -14.22 -21.36
CA ARG A 30 11.54 -15.04 -21.86
C ARG A 30 11.43 -15.20 -23.37
N ARG A 31 12.56 -15.40 -24.05
CA ARG A 31 12.56 -15.63 -25.49
C ARG A 31 12.47 -17.13 -25.77
N LEU A 32 11.39 -17.54 -26.43
CA LEU A 32 11.25 -18.89 -26.95
C LEU A 32 12.00 -18.97 -28.29
N PHE A 33 12.87 -19.97 -28.45
CA PHE A 33 13.77 -20.15 -29.62
C PHE A 33 14.61 -18.89 -29.93
N GLY A 34 14.89 -18.05 -28.93
CA GLY A 34 15.68 -16.82 -29.10
C GLY A 34 14.96 -15.63 -29.74
N VAL A 35 13.73 -15.81 -30.25
CA VAL A 35 13.03 -14.82 -31.08
C VAL A 35 11.70 -14.39 -30.48
N LEU A 36 10.83 -15.33 -30.11
CA LEU A 36 9.46 -15.04 -29.69
C LEU A 36 9.39 -14.69 -28.20
N PRO A 37 8.96 -13.46 -27.81
CA PRO A 37 8.75 -13.10 -26.42
C PRO A 37 7.50 -13.82 -25.88
N ILE A 38 7.65 -14.59 -24.82
CA ILE A 38 6.55 -15.23 -24.08
C ILE A 38 6.67 -14.91 -22.59
N ILE A 39 5.54 -14.86 -21.90
CA ILE A 39 5.49 -14.62 -20.46
C ILE A 39 6.25 -15.74 -19.71
N ASP A 40 7.15 -15.34 -18.82
CA ASP A 40 7.88 -16.27 -17.96
C ASP A 40 7.11 -16.58 -16.68
N ASN A 41 6.15 -17.50 -16.78
CA ASN A 41 5.36 -17.93 -15.63
C ASN A 41 6.19 -18.55 -14.49
N GLY A 42 7.35 -19.14 -14.83
CA GLY A 42 8.27 -19.70 -13.84
C GLY A 42 8.91 -18.60 -12.98
N ARG A 43 9.33 -17.52 -13.62
CA ARG A 43 9.88 -16.33 -12.96
C ARG A 43 8.80 -15.63 -12.14
N ILE A 44 7.61 -15.38 -12.71
CA ILE A 44 6.46 -14.81 -11.99
C ILE A 44 6.20 -15.58 -10.70
N ARG A 45 6.11 -16.92 -10.75
CA ARG A 45 5.84 -17.72 -9.57
C ARG A 45 6.92 -17.58 -8.49
N ARG A 46 8.21 -17.67 -8.87
CA ARG A 46 9.31 -17.54 -7.92
C ARG A 46 9.36 -16.16 -7.26
N GLU A 47 9.26 -15.09 -8.06
CA GLU A 47 9.31 -13.73 -7.56
C GLU A 47 8.08 -13.38 -6.72
N THR A 48 6.88 -13.86 -7.09
CA THR A 48 5.67 -13.74 -6.26
C THR A 48 5.88 -14.35 -4.88
N GLN A 49 6.40 -15.59 -4.83
CA GLN A 49 6.65 -16.25 -3.54
C GLN A 49 7.65 -15.49 -2.67
N ALA A 50 8.74 -14.99 -3.27
CA ALA A 50 9.74 -14.19 -2.56
C ALA A 50 9.15 -12.87 -2.02
N LEU A 51 8.34 -12.18 -2.82
CA LEU A 51 7.67 -10.94 -2.40
C LEU A 51 6.67 -11.18 -1.26
N LEU A 52 5.82 -12.21 -1.39
CA LEU A 52 4.85 -12.53 -0.35
C LEU A 52 5.53 -12.97 0.95
N ALA A 53 6.63 -13.69 0.89
CA ALA A 53 7.43 -14.04 2.05
C ALA A 53 8.05 -12.78 2.71
N ARG A 54 8.55 -11.84 1.91
CA ARG A 54 9.12 -10.58 2.40
C ARG A 54 8.11 -9.74 3.18
N ILE A 55 6.85 -9.74 2.78
CA ILE A 55 5.76 -9.03 3.47
C ILE A 55 5.04 -9.90 4.50
N GLU A 56 5.55 -11.09 4.79
CA GLU A 56 4.99 -12.05 5.75
C GLU A 56 3.50 -12.38 5.48
N SER A 57 3.12 -12.32 4.21
CA SER A 57 1.73 -12.55 3.82
C SER A 57 1.37 -14.04 3.90
N ARG A 58 0.21 -14.33 4.50
CA ARG A 58 -0.35 -15.69 4.61
C ARG A 58 -1.28 -16.03 3.45
N ILE A 59 -0.90 -15.67 2.23
CA ILE A 59 -1.67 -16.08 1.05
C ILE A 59 -1.37 -17.56 0.77
N PRO A 60 -2.38 -18.44 0.77
CA PRO A 60 -2.16 -19.86 0.53
C PRO A 60 -1.72 -20.09 -0.92
N PRO A 61 -0.76 -21.01 -1.17
CA PRO A 61 -0.31 -21.36 -2.52
C PRO A 61 -1.44 -21.86 -3.44
N SER A 62 -2.55 -22.35 -2.84
CA SER A 62 -3.75 -22.80 -3.54
C SER A 62 -4.64 -21.66 -4.03
N ALA A 63 -4.42 -20.42 -3.59
CA ALA A 63 -5.19 -19.27 -4.06
C ALA A 63 -4.87 -19.00 -5.54
N ARG A 64 -5.75 -19.47 -6.41
CA ARG A 64 -5.58 -19.35 -7.87
C ARG A 64 -5.91 -17.97 -8.37
N THR A 65 -6.93 -17.31 -7.78
CA THR A 65 -7.43 -15.99 -8.20
C THR A 65 -7.56 -15.06 -7.01
N VAL A 66 -7.43 -13.77 -7.26
CA VAL A 66 -7.53 -12.73 -6.24
C VAL A 66 -8.93 -12.66 -5.64
N SER A 67 -9.98 -13.00 -6.40
CA SER A 67 -11.37 -13.06 -5.92
C SER A 67 -11.60 -13.97 -4.71
N ARG A 68 -10.70 -14.92 -4.45
CA ARG A 68 -10.78 -15.86 -3.32
C ARG A 68 -10.01 -15.42 -2.09
N LEU A 69 -9.41 -14.25 -2.12
CA LEU A 69 -8.61 -13.70 -1.03
C LEU A 69 -9.46 -12.89 -0.06
N SER A 70 -9.08 -12.86 1.21
CA SER A 70 -9.62 -11.90 2.19
C SER A 70 -9.19 -10.48 1.85
N GLY A 71 -9.85 -9.47 2.43
CA GLY A 71 -9.50 -8.07 2.25
C GLY A 71 -8.02 -7.79 2.56
N GLY A 72 -7.52 -8.27 3.68
CA GLY A 72 -6.11 -8.11 4.07
C GLY A 72 -5.14 -8.84 3.13
N GLN A 73 -5.52 -10.01 2.60
CA GLN A 73 -4.72 -10.71 1.59
C GLN A 73 -4.69 -9.95 0.26
N ARG A 74 -5.82 -9.38 -0.17
CA ARG A 74 -5.89 -8.51 -1.36
C ARG A 74 -5.01 -7.27 -1.17
N GLN A 75 -5.04 -6.64 0.01
CA GLN A 75 -4.17 -5.52 0.36
C GLN A 75 -2.69 -5.92 0.24
N ALA A 76 -2.31 -7.07 0.77
CA ALA A 76 -0.94 -7.57 0.65
C ALA A 76 -0.49 -7.74 -0.80
N VAL A 77 -1.38 -8.18 -1.72
CA VAL A 77 -1.08 -8.27 -3.16
C VAL A 77 -0.79 -6.89 -3.75
N SER A 78 -1.61 -5.88 -3.43
CA SER A 78 -1.42 -4.50 -3.92
C SER A 78 -0.10 -3.91 -3.44
N ILE A 79 0.26 -4.15 -2.17
CA ILE A 79 1.54 -3.69 -1.61
C ILE A 79 2.72 -4.47 -2.20
N ALA A 80 2.59 -5.78 -2.42
CA ALA A 80 3.62 -6.58 -3.10
C ALA A 80 3.91 -6.06 -4.51
N ARG A 81 2.89 -5.58 -5.22
CA ARG A 81 3.04 -4.90 -6.52
C ARG A 81 3.90 -3.65 -6.40
N ALA A 82 3.61 -2.77 -5.43
CA ALA A 82 4.40 -1.55 -5.20
C ALA A 82 5.87 -1.86 -4.84
N LEU A 83 6.11 -2.89 -4.03
CA LEU A 83 7.45 -3.38 -3.69
C LEU A 83 8.21 -3.92 -4.90
N TYR A 84 7.56 -4.72 -5.73
CA TYR A 84 8.20 -5.28 -6.93
C TYR A 84 8.70 -4.17 -7.86
N TRP A 85 7.95 -3.09 -7.96
CA TRP A 85 8.28 -1.97 -8.84
C TRP A 85 9.34 -1.04 -8.27
N GLN A 86 9.89 -1.33 -7.08
CA GLN A 86 10.92 -0.55 -6.41
C GLN A 86 10.54 0.94 -6.33
N ALA A 87 9.31 1.18 -5.92
CA ALA A 87 8.79 2.53 -5.80
C ALA A 87 9.63 3.34 -4.81
N LYS A 88 10.02 4.55 -5.23
CA LYS A 88 10.68 5.52 -4.34
C LYS A 88 9.68 6.19 -3.40
N VAL A 89 8.44 6.31 -3.86
CA VAL A 89 7.31 6.86 -3.10
C VAL A 89 6.12 5.93 -3.25
N VAL A 90 5.52 5.54 -2.13
CA VAL A 90 4.29 4.75 -2.08
C VAL A 90 3.20 5.60 -1.46
N ILE A 91 2.11 5.80 -2.19
CA ILE A 91 0.89 6.46 -1.69
C ILE A 91 -0.07 5.36 -1.28
N MET A 92 -0.52 5.37 -0.03
CA MET A 92 -1.52 4.45 0.52
C MET A 92 -2.78 5.23 0.83
N ASP A 93 -3.83 5.00 0.05
CA ASP A 93 -5.10 5.71 0.19
C ASP A 93 -6.10 4.85 0.96
N GLU A 94 -6.38 5.25 2.21
CA GLU A 94 -7.23 4.54 3.18
C GLU A 94 -6.96 3.01 3.27
N PRO A 95 -5.71 2.58 3.44
CA PRO A 95 -5.33 1.18 3.26
C PRO A 95 -5.93 0.23 4.30
N THR A 96 -6.54 0.75 5.36
CA THR A 96 -7.09 -0.03 6.49
C THR A 96 -8.61 0.08 6.63
N ALA A 97 -9.30 0.86 5.80
CA ALA A 97 -10.71 1.21 5.99
C ALA A 97 -11.68 0.02 6.09
N ALA A 98 -11.38 -1.10 5.41
CA ALA A 98 -12.23 -2.28 5.37
C ALA A 98 -11.61 -3.51 6.07
N LEU A 99 -10.59 -3.32 6.92
CA LEU A 99 -9.81 -4.40 7.51
C LEU A 99 -10.18 -4.65 8.98
N ALA A 100 -10.13 -5.92 9.40
CA ALA A 100 -10.19 -6.30 10.81
C ALA A 100 -8.91 -5.85 11.56
N ALA A 101 -8.97 -5.78 12.89
CA ALA A 101 -7.89 -5.22 13.71
C ALA A 101 -6.51 -5.86 13.44
N MET A 102 -6.44 -7.18 13.33
CA MET A 102 -5.18 -7.88 13.04
C MET A 102 -4.63 -7.59 11.63
N GLU A 103 -5.52 -7.47 10.64
CA GLU A 103 -5.12 -7.14 9.27
C GLU A 103 -4.64 -5.69 9.17
N ARG A 104 -5.28 -4.78 9.91
CA ARG A 104 -4.91 -3.37 10.03
C ARG A 104 -3.51 -3.21 10.59
N GLU A 105 -3.21 -3.85 11.72
CA GLU A 105 -1.89 -3.84 12.33
C GLU A 105 -0.81 -4.32 11.36
N HIS A 106 -1.11 -5.38 10.58
CA HIS A 106 -0.19 -5.88 9.57
C HIS A 106 0.12 -4.84 8.47
N VAL A 107 -0.89 -4.09 8.01
CA VAL A 107 -0.71 -3.02 7.01
C VAL A 107 0.12 -1.86 7.58
N ILE A 108 -0.11 -1.46 8.83
CA ILE A 108 0.67 -0.42 9.51
C ILE A 108 2.14 -0.83 9.57
N GLN A 109 2.42 -2.05 10.01
CA GLN A 109 3.79 -2.57 10.09
C GLN A 109 4.47 -2.64 8.72
N LEU A 110 3.70 -2.96 7.69
CA LEU A 110 4.22 -3.00 6.33
C LEU A 110 4.54 -1.60 5.79
N ALA A 111 3.71 -0.58 6.11
CA ALA A 111 4.01 0.82 5.78
C ALA A 111 5.31 1.29 6.45
N ARG A 112 5.51 0.97 7.74
CA ARG A 112 6.74 1.29 8.46
C ARG A 112 7.97 0.57 7.87
N ARG A 113 7.81 -0.69 7.47
CA ARG A 113 8.88 -1.45 6.82
C ARG A 113 9.29 -0.81 5.50
N LEU A 114 8.34 -0.41 4.65
CA LEU A 114 8.62 0.33 3.42
C LEU A 114 9.43 1.58 3.67
N ALA A 115 9.06 2.38 4.67
CA ALA A 115 9.79 3.57 5.07
C ALA A 115 11.20 3.25 5.56
N SER A 116 11.40 2.21 6.38
CA SER A 116 12.71 1.79 6.87
C SER A 116 13.63 1.26 5.76
N GLU A 117 13.07 0.77 4.66
CA GLU A 117 13.80 0.35 3.46
C GLU A 117 14.13 1.52 2.51
N GLY A 118 13.79 2.76 2.90
CA GLY A 118 14.12 3.99 2.20
C GLY A 118 13.08 4.49 1.20
N ALA A 119 11.88 3.92 1.17
CA ALA A 119 10.77 4.47 0.41
C ALA A 119 10.11 5.63 1.17
N GLY A 120 9.76 6.71 0.48
CA GLY A 120 8.84 7.71 1.03
C GLY A 120 7.43 7.14 1.07
N VAL A 121 6.77 7.13 2.24
CA VAL A 121 5.39 6.65 2.35
C VAL A 121 4.46 7.83 2.64
N ILE A 122 3.45 8.01 1.80
CA ILE A 122 2.35 8.93 2.03
C ILE A 122 1.14 8.08 2.43
N TYR A 123 0.79 8.12 3.73
CA TYR A 123 -0.32 7.37 4.29
C TYR A 123 -1.52 8.30 4.46
N ILE A 124 -2.58 8.06 3.71
CA ILE A 124 -3.82 8.85 3.76
C ILE A 124 -4.85 8.06 4.55
N GLY A 125 -5.48 8.69 5.53
CA GLY A 125 -6.51 8.07 6.36
C GLY A 125 -7.25 9.10 7.20
N HIS A 126 -8.31 8.66 7.85
CA HIS A 126 -9.14 9.46 8.75
C HIS A 126 -9.08 8.98 10.21
N ASN A 127 -8.44 7.84 10.46
CA ASN A 127 -8.23 7.32 11.82
C ASN A 127 -6.95 7.94 12.41
N LEU A 128 -7.10 8.94 13.28
CA LEU A 128 -5.98 9.66 13.88
C LEU A 128 -5.07 8.78 14.73
N ILE A 129 -5.60 7.73 15.36
CA ILE A 129 -4.79 6.80 16.16
C ILE A 129 -3.78 6.10 15.23
N GLU A 130 -4.24 5.59 14.11
CA GLU A 130 -3.36 4.94 13.11
C GLU A 130 -2.35 5.92 12.50
N ILE A 131 -2.82 7.13 12.14
CA ILE A 131 -1.96 8.17 11.57
C ILE A 131 -0.81 8.51 12.53
N LEU A 132 -1.13 8.78 13.80
CA LEU A 132 -0.13 9.12 14.81
C LEU A 132 0.79 7.93 15.13
N GLU A 133 0.30 6.73 14.95
CA GLU A 133 1.11 5.53 15.10
C GLU A 133 2.08 5.33 13.95
N VAL A 134 1.66 5.49 12.69
CA VAL A 134 2.45 5.11 11.50
C VAL A 134 3.37 6.22 10.99
N ALA A 135 2.99 7.49 11.18
CA ALA A 135 3.64 8.61 10.53
C ALA A 135 4.76 9.24 11.39
N ASP A 136 5.80 9.75 10.72
CA ASP A 136 6.78 10.66 11.32
C ASP A 136 6.24 12.09 11.36
N ARG A 137 5.52 12.49 10.30
CA ARG A 137 4.93 13.82 10.13
C ARG A 137 3.47 13.71 9.69
N VAL A 138 2.64 14.58 10.21
CA VAL A 138 1.22 14.68 9.87
C VAL A 138 0.94 15.99 9.13
N ALA A 139 0.24 15.90 8.00
CA ALA A 139 -0.28 17.03 7.27
C ALA A 139 -1.80 16.97 7.25
N VAL A 140 -2.47 17.99 7.79
CA VAL A 140 -3.93 18.08 7.78
C VAL A 140 -4.39 18.83 6.55
N MET A 141 -5.28 18.21 5.78
CA MET A 141 -5.93 18.82 4.62
C MET A 141 -7.36 19.24 4.97
N TYR A 142 -7.73 20.46 4.60
CA TYR A 142 -9.08 20.94 4.69
C TYR A 142 -9.44 21.72 3.42
N ARG A 143 -10.57 21.36 2.79
CA ARG A 143 -11.07 21.98 1.53
C ARG A 143 -9.98 22.12 0.44
N GLY A 144 -9.20 21.08 0.24
CA GLY A 144 -8.17 21.02 -0.83
C GLY A 144 -6.87 21.76 -0.51
N ARG A 145 -6.68 22.24 0.72
CA ARG A 145 -5.46 22.93 1.17
C ARG A 145 -4.85 22.25 2.38
N ILE A 146 -3.52 22.24 2.48
CA ILE A 146 -2.83 21.86 3.70
C ILE A 146 -2.94 23.03 4.67
N VAL A 147 -3.62 22.81 5.81
CA VAL A 147 -3.89 23.83 6.82
C VAL A 147 -2.99 23.71 8.05
N HIS A 148 -2.37 22.54 8.25
CA HIS A 148 -1.47 22.29 9.36
C HIS A 148 -0.46 21.21 9.00
N VAL A 149 0.79 21.34 9.48
CA VAL A 149 1.84 20.32 9.36
C VAL A 149 2.62 20.26 10.69
N THR A 150 2.76 19.06 11.24
CA THR A 150 3.43 18.85 12.53
C THR A 150 4.18 17.52 12.56
N GLN A 151 5.07 17.33 13.54
CA GLN A 151 5.63 16.01 13.85
C GLN A 151 4.53 15.16 14.55
N ALA A 152 4.48 13.87 14.27
CA ALA A 152 3.50 12.99 14.89
C ALA A 152 3.72 12.90 16.42
N SER A 153 4.99 12.91 16.87
CA SER A 153 5.37 12.91 18.29
C SER A 153 4.84 14.11 19.08
N ASP A 154 4.66 15.23 18.42
CA ASP A 154 4.29 16.51 19.05
C ASP A 154 2.79 16.79 18.90
N SER A 155 2.05 15.86 18.29
CA SER A 155 0.64 16.05 17.92
C SER A 155 -0.30 15.44 18.94
N HIS A 156 -1.41 16.14 19.18
CA HIS A 156 -2.54 15.64 19.95
C HIS A 156 -3.78 15.50 19.07
N GLN A 157 -4.54 14.40 19.23
CA GLN A 157 -5.75 14.15 18.44
C GLN A 157 -6.74 15.33 18.44
N GLU A 158 -6.94 15.94 19.61
CA GLU A 158 -7.86 17.08 19.76
C GLU A 158 -7.45 18.28 18.90
N GLU A 159 -6.16 18.53 18.77
CA GLU A 159 -5.62 19.61 17.94
C GLU A 159 -5.85 19.31 16.46
N LEU A 160 -5.50 18.11 16.01
CA LEU A 160 -5.69 17.69 14.63
C LEU A 160 -7.18 17.74 14.22
N ILE A 161 -8.10 17.33 15.10
CA ILE A 161 -9.55 17.43 14.86
C ILE A 161 -9.98 18.89 14.61
N LYS A 162 -9.45 19.85 15.36
CA LYS A 162 -9.77 21.27 15.14
C LYS A 162 -9.39 21.73 13.72
N TYR A 163 -8.21 21.34 13.23
CA TYR A 163 -7.79 21.64 11.86
C TYR A 163 -8.63 20.89 10.82
N MET A 164 -8.96 19.63 11.06
CA MET A 164 -9.78 18.82 10.14
C MET A 164 -11.22 19.34 10.01
N THR A 165 -11.77 19.95 11.06
CA THR A 165 -13.12 20.52 11.08
C THR A 165 -13.18 21.99 10.66
N GLY A 166 -12.03 22.61 10.41
CA GLY A 166 -11.95 24.01 10.02
C GLY A 166 -12.12 25.02 11.16
N PHE A 167 -12.16 24.56 12.41
CA PHE A 167 -12.32 25.46 13.57
C PHE A 167 -11.19 26.47 13.70
N ASN A 168 -9.97 26.15 13.21
CA ASN A 168 -8.82 27.05 13.23
C ASN A 168 -8.60 27.80 11.90
N SER A 169 -9.37 27.52 10.85
CA SER A 169 -9.24 28.21 9.55
C SER A 169 -10.03 29.55 9.49
N ALA A 170 -10.77 29.89 10.54
CA ALA A 170 -11.50 31.16 10.62
C ALA A 170 -10.66 32.32 11.19
N ALA A 171 -9.37 32.09 11.51
CA ALA A 171 -8.49 33.10 12.11
C ALA A 171 -7.27 33.47 11.24
N ALA A 172 -7.36 33.28 9.91
CA ALA A 172 -6.31 33.70 8.98
C ALA A 172 -6.91 34.40 7.76
#